data_0c9ba24ca5aedac4c63dd2e5edba092c
#
_entry.id   0c9ba24ca5aedac4c63dd2e5edba092c
#
_cell.length_a   1.000
_cell.length_b   1.000
_cell.length_c   1.000
_cell.angle_alpha   90.00
_cell.angle_beta   90.00
_cell.angle_gamma   90.00
#
_symmetry.space_group_name_H-M   'P 1'
#
loop_
_entity.id
_entity.type
_entity.pdbx_description
1 polymer ?
#
loop_
_entity_poly.entity_id
_entity_poly.type
_entity_poly.pdbx_seq_one_letter_code
_entity_poly.pdbx_strand_id
1 'polypeptide(L)'
;MRSGRPAALGLAAALLLLANARAQSAVAPDDPALIRNMAQLCMRAALMSGGVDKATKPYCECVAPIFARHMTPDSRYALAVQNNMDVRPRYDDDKATFADVMKACPPKN
;
A
#
# COMPACT_ATOMS: atom_id res chain seq x y z
N MET A 1 39.08 29.58 -5.14
CA MET A 1 38.40 29.52 -3.84
C MET A 1 36.90 29.48 -3.93
N ARG A 2 36.32 30.26 -4.82
CA ARG A 2 34.84 30.29 -4.95
C ARG A 2 34.28 29.15 -5.76
N SER A 3 35.08 28.46 -6.53
CA SER A 3 34.65 27.36 -7.42
C SER A 3 34.14 26.12 -6.69
N GLY A 4 34.54 25.93 -5.43
CA GLY A 4 34.08 24.79 -4.65
C GLY A 4 32.65 24.91 -4.07
N ARG A 5 32.14 26.13 -3.92
CA ARG A 5 30.86 26.37 -3.32
C ARG A 5 29.66 25.86 -4.17
N PRO A 6 29.62 26.09 -5.49
CA PRO A 6 28.51 25.55 -6.31
C PRO A 6 28.46 24.03 -6.30
N ALA A 7 29.60 23.38 -6.29
CA ALA A 7 29.66 21.90 -6.23
C ALA A 7 29.13 21.36 -4.90
N ALA A 8 29.47 22.02 -3.77
CA ALA A 8 28.96 21.63 -2.47
C ALA A 8 27.44 21.81 -2.35
N LEU A 9 26.89 22.89 -2.89
CA LEU A 9 25.46 23.15 -2.90
C LEU A 9 24.72 22.14 -3.76
N GLY A 10 25.27 21.76 -4.92
CA GLY A 10 24.68 20.75 -5.78
C GLY A 10 24.64 19.38 -5.14
N LEU A 11 25.68 19.00 -4.40
CA LEU A 11 25.72 17.73 -3.68
C LEU A 11 24.66 17.68 -2.57
N ALA A 12 24.53 18.76 -1.80
CA ALA A 12 23.52 18.84 -0.74
C ALA A 12 22.10 18.70 -1.30
N ALA A 13 21.80 19.39 -2.41
CA ALA A 13 20.50 19.31 -3.06
C ALA A 13 20.19 17.89 -3.56
N ALA A 14 21.19 17.20 -4.14
CA ALA A 14 21.01 15.83 -4.61
C ALA A 14 20.73 14.87 -3.47
N LEU A 15 21.42 15.00 -2.34
CA LEU A 15 21.19 14.18 -1.16
C LEU A 15 19.78 14.40 -0.57
N LEU A 16 19.31 15.62 -0.54
CA LEU A 16 17.96 15.94 -0.07
C LEU A 16 16.88 15.32 -0.95
N LEU A 17 17.07 15.36 -2.27
CA LEU A 17 16.13 14.75 -3.21
C LEU A 17 16.07 13.24 -3.04
N LEU A 18 17.21 12.58 -2.85
CA LEU A 18 17.24 11.14 -2.60
C LEU A 18 16.55 10.77 -1.29
N ALA A 19 16.76 11.55 -0.23
CA ALA A 19 16.12 11.32 1.05
C ALA A 19 14.59 11.47 0.94
N ASN A 20 14.12 12.48 0.21
CA ASN A 20 12.69 12.69 0.00
C ASN A 20 12.06 11.54 -0.81
N ALA A 21 12.74 11.06 -1.85
CA ALA A 21 12.25 9.93 -2.65
C ALA A 21 12.11 8.67 -1.80
N ARG A 22 13.07 8.40 -0.92
CA ARG A 22 12.99 7.26 0.00
C ARG A 22 11.86 7.41 1.00
N ALA A 23 11.68 8.61 1.56
CA ALA A 23 10.60 8.88 2.50
C ALA A 23 9.23 8.71 1.84
N GLN A 24 9.08 9.13 0.58
CA GLN A 24 7.82 9.01 -0.17
C GLN A 24 7.44 7.56 -0.46
N SER A 25 8.44 6.67 -0.69
CA SER A 25 8.17 5.26 -0.97
C SER A 25 8.13 4.40 0.28
N ALA A 26 8.44 4.96 1.46
CA ALA A 26 8.55 4.21 2.71
C ALA A 26 7.23 4.24 3.49
N VAL A 27 6.17 3.67 2.90
CA VAL A 27 4.90 3.50 3.60
C VAL A 27 4.98 2.21 4.42
N ALA A 28 4.71 2.31 5.72
CA ALA A 28 4.73 1.16 6.60
C ALA A 28 3.62 0.17 6.23
N PRO A 29 3.85 -1.14 6.36
CA PRO A 29 2.82 -2.14 6.07
C PRO A 29 1.58 -2.02 6.96
N ASP A 30 1.71 -1.43 8.15
CA ASP A 30 0.62 -1.23 9.08
C ASP A 30 0.08 0.19 9.09
N ASP A 31 0.44 1.00 8.10
CA ASP A 31 -0.05 2.38 7.98
C ASP A 31 -1.58 2.41 7.98
N PRO A 32 -2.23 3.20 8.87
CA PRO A 32 -3.68 3.21 8.97
C PRO A 32 -4.38 3.66 7.68
N ALA A 33 -3.81 4.61 6.94
CA ALA A 33 -4.37 5.06 5.67
C ALA A 33 -4.30 3.95 4.61
N LEU A 34 -3.20 3.20 4.60
CA LEU A 34 -3.04 2.05 3.71
C LEU A 34 -4.11 1.00 3.97
N ILE A 35 -4.28 0.61 5.23
CA ILE A 35 -5.25 -0.41 5.63
C ILE A 35 -6.67 0.03 5.31
N ARG A 36 -7.01 1.27 5.63
CA ARG A 36 -8.33 1.84 5.33
C ARG A 36 -8.61 1.83 3.83
N ASN A 37 -7.66 2.28 3.03
CA ASN A 37 -7.83 2.34 1.58
C ASN A 37 -7.89 0.94 0.97
N MET A 38 -7.15 -0.02 1.53
CA MET A 38 -7.24 -1.41 1.09
C MET A 38 -8.62 -2.01 1.40
N ALA A 39 -9.18 -1.70 2.56
CA ALA A 39 -10.54 -2.13 2.90
C ALA A 39 -11.56 -1.55 1.93
N GLN A 40 -11.40 -0.29 1.54
CA GLN A 40 -12.27 0.34 0.54
C GLN A 40 -12.15 -0.31 -0.83
N LEU A 41 -10.94 -0.68 -1.25
CA LEU A 41 -10.74 -1.43 -2.50
C LEU A 41 -11.47 -2.77 -2.46
N CYS A 42 -11.40 -3.47 -1.34
CA CYS A 42 -12.11 -4.73 -1.14
C CYS A 42 -13.62 -4.54 -1.28
N MET A 43 -14.18 -3.51 -0.64
CA MET A 43 -15.60 -3.18 -0.74
C MET A 43 -16.00 -2.84 -2.18
N ARG A 44 -15.17 -2.06 -2.86
CA ARG A 44 -15.41 -1.69 -4.26
C ARG A 44 -15.44 -2.93 -5.17
N ALA A 45 -14.50 -3.84 -4.97
CA ALA A 45 -14.46 -5.09 -5.72
C ALA A 45 -15.72 -5.92 -5.50
N ALA A 46 -16.20 -5.99 -4.26
CA ALA A 46 -17.43 -6.69 -3.93
C ALA A 46 -18.65 -6.05 -4.62
N LEU A 47 -18.72 -4.71 -4.62
CA LEU A 47 -19.78 -3.98 -5.32
C LEU A 47 -19.79 -4.30 -6.82
N MET A 48 -18.62 -4.30 -7.44
CA MET A 48 -18.49 -4.60 -8.88
C MET A 48 -18.83 -6.03 -9.20
N SER A 49 -18.70 -6.94 -8.26
CA SER A 49 -19.08 -8.35 -8.40
C SER A 49 -20.56 -8.61 -8.06
N GLY A 50 -21.30 -7.58 -7.66
CA GLY A 50 -22.72 -7.68 -7.35
C GLY A 50 -23.04 -8.35 -6.02
N GLY A 51 -22.05 -8.49 -5.14
CA GLY A 51 -22.21 -9.27 -3.92
C GLY A 51 -21.87 -8.53 -2.64
N VAL A 52 -22.55 -7.41 -2.35
CA VAL A 52 -22.37 -6.74 -1.05
C VAL A 52 -23.52 -7.15 -0.13
N ASP A 53 -23.16 -7.71 1.02
CA ASP A 53 -24.07 -8.07 2.09
C ASP A 53 -23.46 -7.67 3.44
N LYS A 54 -24.13 -8.04 4.53
CA LYS A 54 -23.68 -7.68 5.88
C LYS A 54 -22.35 -8.33 6.28
N ALA A 55 -21.91 -9.38 5.58
CA ALA A 55 -20.66 -10.05 5.86
C ALA A 55 -19.47 -9.41 5.09
N THR A 56 -19.75 -8.61 4.07
CA THR A 56 -18.71 -8.04 3.19
C THR A 56 -17.76 -7.11 3.94
N LYS A 57 -18.31 -6.17 4.70
CA LYS A 57 -17.48 -5.20 5.44
C LYS A 57 -16.57 -5.87 6.46
N PRO A 58 -17.05 -6.76 7.34
CA PRO A 58 -16.18 -7.48 8.26
C PRO A 58 -15.10 -8.30 7.56
N TYR A 59 -15.44 -8.92 6.44
CA TYR A 59 -14.47 -9.67 5.65
C TYR A 59 -13.37 -8.74 5.09
N CYS A 60 -13.76 -7.61 4.49
CA CYS A 60 -12.82 -6.64 3.96
C CYS A 60 -11.93 -6.04 5.04
N GLU A 61 -12.46 -5.79 6.23
CA GLU A 61 -11.68 -5.32 7.37
C GLU A 61 -10.69 -6.40 7.87
N CYS A 62 -11.06 -7.67 7.76
CA CYS A 62 -10.18 -8.78 8.12
C CYS A 62 -9.01 -8.92 7.14
N VAL A 63 -9.27 -8.88 5.84
CA VAL A 63 -8.24 -9.12 4.83
C VAL A 63 -7.33 -7.91 4.60
N ALA A 64 -7.80 -6.70 4.84
CA ALA A 64 -7.07 -5.48 4.51
C ALA A 64 -5.67 -5.40 5.15
N PRO A 65 -5.49 -5.63 6.47
CA PRO A 65 -4.16 -5.60 7.06
C PRO A 65 -3.25 -6.71 6.53
N ILE A 66 -3.79 -7.84 6.12
CA ILE A 66 -3.01 -8.95 5.57
C ILE A 66 -2.49 -8.56 4.19
N PHE A 67 -3.35 -8.07 3.31
CA PHE A 67 -2.93 -7.58 2.01
C PHE A 67 -1.90 -6.46 2.13
N ALA A 68 -2.11 -5.52 3.06
CA ALA A 68 -1.18 -4.43 3.27
C ALA A 68 0.23 -4.91 3.61
N ARG A 69 0.35 -5.93 4.48
CA ARG A 69 1.64 -6.48 4.87
C ARG A 69 2.40 -7.12 3.70
N HIS A 70 1.69 -7.73 2.78
CA HIS A 70 2.29 -8.44 1.65
C HIS A 70 2.48 -7.56 0.42
N MET A 71 1.95 -6.35 0.44
CA MET A 71 1.97 -5.44 -0.70
C MET A 71 3.38 -4.92 -0.97
N THR A 72 3.74 -4.73 -2.25
CA THR A 72 5.01 -4.11 -2.61
C THR A 72 5.06 -2.66 -2.15
N PRO A 73 6.27 -2.10 -1.94
CA PRO A 73 6.40 -0.69 -1.54
C PRO A 73 5.72 0.29 -2.51
N ASP A 74 5.83 0.04 -3.81
CA ASP A 74 5.21 0.90 -4.82
C ASP A 74 3.68 0.87 -4.72
N SER A 75 3.11 -0.29 -4.50
CA SER A 75 1.65 -0.43 -4.33
C SER A 75 1.19 0.25 -3.05
N ARG A 76 1.94 0.11 -1.97
CA ARG A 76 1.62 0.80 -0.71
C ARG A 76 1.61 2.31 -0.89
N TYR A 77 2.62 2.84 -1.57
CA TYR A 77 2.71 4.27 -1.84
C TYR A 77 1.53 4.76 -2.69
N ALA A 78 1.22 4.06 -3.77
CA ALA A 78 0.12 4.43 -4.65
C ALA A 78 -1.21 4.47 -3.89
N LEU A 79 -1.45 3.51 -3.03
CA LEU A 79 -2.72 3.40 -2.31
C LEU A 79 -2.80 4.33 -1.11
N ALA A 80 -1.73 4.43 -0.31
CA ALA A 80 -1.75 5.21 0.94
C ALA A 80 -1.51 6.71 0.73
N VAL A 81 -0.61 7.07 -0.17
CA VAL A 81 -0.18 8.46 -0.36
C VAL A 81 -0.90 9.10 -1.54
N GLN A 82 -0.95 8.41 -2.68
CA GLN A 82 -1.59 8.93 -3.88
C GLN A 82 -3.10 8.72 -3.91
N ASN A 83 -3.64 7.97 -2.95
CA ASN A 83 -5.07 7.59 -2.91
C ASN A 83 -5.54 7.03 -4.25
N ASN A 84 -4.68 6.27 -4.91
CA ASN A 84 -5.00 5.70 -6.22
C ASN A 84 -5.87 4.46 -6.06
N MET A 85 -7.18 4.65 -6.07
CA MET A 85 -8.15 3.57 -5.91
C MET A 85 -8.31 2.72 -7.17
N ASP A 86 -7.64 3.08 -8.25
CA ASP A 86 -7.61 2.28 -9.48
C ASP A 86 -6.35 1.41 -9.58
N VAL A 87 -5.46 1.49 -8.58
CA VAL A 87 -4.27 0.68 -8.54
C VAL A 87 -4.65 -0.80 -8.45
N ARG A 88 -3.89 -1.64 -9.18
CA ARG A 88 -3.92 -3.09 -8.99
C ARG A 88 -2.77 -3.44 -8.07
N PRO A 89 -3.04 -3.71 -6.78
CA PRO A 89 -1.97 -3.96 -5.84
C PRO A 89 -1.15 -5.17 -6.24
N ARG A 90 0.17 -5.02 -6.10
CA ARG A 90 1.11 -6.12 -6.28
C ARG A 90 1.59 -6.59 -4.91
N TYR A 91 1.84 -7.87 -4.81
CA TYR A 91 2.29 -8.51 -3.58
C TYR A 91 3.65 -9.13 -3.81
N ASP A 92 4.48 -9.17 -2.75
CA ASP A 92 5.81 -9.76 -2.84
C ASP A 92 5.74 -11.26 -3.16
N ASP A 93 4.72 -11.93 -2.61
CA ASP A 93 4.48 -13.34 -2.87
C ASP A 93 2.98 -13.58 -2.82
N ASP A 94 2.38 -13.80 -3.99
CA ASP A 94 0.93 -13.99 -4.11
C ASP A 94 0.47 -15.24 -3.36
N LYS A 95 1.22 -16.31 -3.46
CA LYS A 95 0.85 -17.57 -2.81
C LYS A 95 0.85 -17.44 -1.29
N ALA A 96 1.88 -16.82 -0.74
CA ALA A 96 1.96 -16.58 0.70
C ALA A 96 0.84 -15.63 1.17
N THR A 97 0.53 -14.61 0.38
CA THR A 97 -0.55 -13.67 0.67
C THR A 97 -1.88 -14.39 0.78
N PHE A 98 -2.23 -15.20 -0.21
CA PHE A 98 -3.48 -15.95 -0.21
C PHE A 98 -3.54 -16.98 0.91
N ALA A 99 -2.42 -17.64 1.23
CA ALA A 99 -2.38 -18.58 2.33
C ALA A 99 -2.71 -17.91 3.67
N ASP A 100 -2.15 -16.72 3.91
CA ASP A 100 -2.42 -15.96 5.12
C ASP A 100 -3.87 -15.48 5.18
N VAL A 101 -4.42 -15.03 4.06
CA VAL A 101 -5.82 -14.62 3.97
C VAL A 101 -6.75 -15.78 4.31
N MET A 102 -6.53 -16.93 3.69
CA MET A 102 -7.39 -18.10 3.90
C MET A 102 -7.32 -18.60 5.34
N LYS A 103 -6.15 -18.49 5.97
CA LYS A 103 -5.97 -18.90 7.36
C LYS A 103 -6.67 -17.97 8.34
N ALA A 104 -6.55 -16.66 8.14
CA ALA A 104 -7.05 -15.66 9.09
C ALA A 104 -8.48 -15.22 8.81
N CYS A 105 -8.89 -15.21 7.55
CA CYS A 105 -10.17 -14.69 7.10
C CYS A 105 -10.81 -15.70 6.14
N PRO A 106 -11.24 -16.86 6.63
CA PRO A 106 -11.84 -17.87 5.76
C PRO A 106 -13.10 -17.30 5.10
N PRO A 107 -13.35 -17.63 3.81
CA PRO A 107 -14.55 -17.18 3.14
C PRO A 107 -15.78 -17.71 3.85
N LYS A 108 -16.79 -16.87 3.94
CA LYS A 108 -18.05 -17.22 4.57
C LYS A 108 -18.95 -17.92 3.55
N ASN A 109 -19.35 -19.11 3.88
CA ASN A 109 -20.30 -19.90 3.08
C ASN A 109 -21.73 -19.60 3.47
#